data_4988eab28f6cbc4a8b4eb9b064e48e19
#
_entry.id   4988eab28f6cbc4a8b4eb9b064e48e19
#
_cell.length_a   1.000
_cell.length_b   1.000
_cell.length_c   1.000
_cell.angle_alpha   90.00
_cell.angle_beta   90.00
_cell.angle_gamma   90.00
#
_symmetry.space_group_name_H-M   'P 1'
#
loop_
_entity.id
_entity.type
_entity.pdbx_description
1 polymer ?
#
loop_
_entity_poly.entity_id
_entity_poly.type
_entity_poly.pdbx_seq_one_letter_code
_entity_poly.pdbx_strand_id
1 'polypeptide(L)'
;MNAQSLFAHLHTLLDAADPHIINHAEDREERIPVFHYAAAPAHADDAVCLAGRLNGAADDLLALYRRHNGLQLFARKDDPQACLSFLPVADMAAGKEALADWLQIDEDTLDKDELGLYTTAEGVPAYYGFPDWWENAVVFAYFGYSPECLLMPADGAYCGKIFIFEHDGGNGISQIADNLSDLFRQLATDSIGFLHRYYGMHWYDAASYHPG
;
A
#
# COMPACT_ATOMS: atom_id res chain seq x y z
N MET A 1 18.27 -7.96 5.84
CA MET A 1 17.84 -6.64 6.34
C MET A 1 17.36 -6.78 7.76
N ASN A 2 17.42 -5.75 8.61
CA ASN A 2 17.19 -5.94 10.05
C ASN A 2 15.76 -5.51 10.40
N ALA A 3 14.91 -6.43 10.87
CA ALA A 3 13.56 -6.15 11.36
C ALA A 3 13.49 -5.00 12.40
N GLN A 4 14.62 -4.69 13.04
CA GLN A 4 14.74 -3.57 13.97
C GLN A 4 14.51 -2.20 13.30
N SER A 5 14.96 -2.01 12.04
CA SER A 5 14.74 -0.75 11.31
C SER A 5 13.27 -0.58 10.89
N LEU A 6 12.62 -1.66 10.48
CA LEU A 6 11.19 -1.67 10.16
C LEU A 6 10.36 -1.12 11.33
N PHE A 7 10.56 -1.69 12.53
CA PHE A 7 9.79 -1.29 13.70
C PHE A 7 10.16 0.08 14.23
N ALA A 8 11.41 0.54 14.04
CA ALA A 8 11.78 1.91 14.40
C ALA A 8 10.97 2.94 13.60
N HIS A 9 10.84 2.75 12.27
CA HIS A 9 10.03 3.64 11.43
C HIS A 9 8.53 3.52 11.71
N LEU A 10 8.03 2.30 11.91
CA LEU A 10 6.62 2.09 12.28
C LEU A 10 6.30 2.78 13.62
N HIS A 11 7.15 2.64 14.63
CA HIS A 11 6.95 3.31 15.92
C HIS A 11 6.99 4.83 15.78
N THR A 12 7.82 5.40 14.90
CA THR A 12 7.80 6.85 14.63
C THR A 12 6.41 7.32 14.16
N LEU A 13 5.70 6.52 13.36
CA LEU A 13 4.34 6.82 12.94
C LEU A 13 3.35 6.62 14.09
N LEU A 14 3.37 5.45 14.75
CA LEU A 14 2.41 5.09 15.79
C LEU A 14 2.47 6.01 17.02
N ASP A 15 3.66 6.50 17.34
CA ASP A 15 3.93 7.36 18.50
C ASP A 15 3.85 8.88 18.17
N ALA A 16 3.44 9.24 16.95
CA ALA A 16 3.32 10.64 16.55
C ALA A 16 2.32 11.39 17.46
N ALA A 17 2.77 12.49 18.06
CA ALA A 17 2.01 13.22 19.06
C ALA A 17 0.79 13.97 18.49
N ASP A 18 0.88 14.43 17.25
CA ASP A 18 -0.17 15.18 16.55
C ASP A 18 -0.20 14.80 15.06
N PRO A 19 -0.55 13.53 14.74
CA PRO A 19 -0.58 13.10 13.36
C PRO A 19 -1.74 13.78 12.62
N HIS A 20 -1.43 14.30 11.44
CA HIS A 20 -2.42 14.95 10.58
C HIS A 20 -2.04 14.80 9.11
N ILE A 21 -3.02 14.92 8.25
CA ILE A 21 -2.86 15.07 6.82
C ILE A 21 -3.16 16.53 6.44
N ILE A 22 -2.63 16.98 5.32
CA ILE A 22 -2.93 18.29 4.78
C ILE A 22 -3.81 18.12 3.55
N ASN A 23 -4.99 18.74 3.63
CA ASN A 23 -5.87 18.89 2.51
C ASN A 23 -5.61 20.28 1.88
N HIS A 24 -5.31 20.30 0.58
CA HIS A 24 -5.11 21.54 -0.17
C HIS A 24 -6.41 21.96 -0.84
N ALA A 25 -7.23 22.76 -0.16
CA ALA A 25 -8.43 23.36 -0.75
C ALA A 25 -8.08 24.66 -1.46
N GLU A 26 -8.68 24.87 -2.63
CA GLU A 26 -8.45 25.93 -3.64
C GLU A 26 -7.58 27.16 -3.26
N ASP A 27 -7.57 27.58 -2.01
CA ASP A 27 -6.73 28.66 -1.45
C ASP A 27 -6.37 28.45 0.04
N ARG A 28 -6.58 27.26 0.60
CA ARG A 28 -6.36 26.97 2.02
C ARG A 28 -5.72 25.61 2.23
N GLU A 29 -4.74 25.55 3.10
CA GLU A 29 -4.27 24.31 3.69
C GLU A 29 -5.15 24.00 4.91
N GLU A 30 -5.84 22.87 4.88
CA GLU A 30 -6.60 22.35 6.00
C GLU A 30 -5.84 21.19 6.64
N ARG A 31 -5.57 21.30 7.94
CA ARG A 31 -4.97 20.22 8.73
C ARG A 31 -6.10 19.30 9.23
N ILE A 32 -6.10 18.08 8.76
CA ILE A 32 -7.07 17.07 9.18
C ILE A 32 -6.39 16.15 10.18
N PRO A 33 -6.83 16.12 11.44
CA PRO A 33 -6.25 15.23 12.44
C PRO A 33 -6.57 13.77 12.11
N VAL A 34 -5.54 12.93 12.20
CA VAL A 34 -5.65 11.50 11.97
C VAL A 34 -5.19 10.72 13.20
N PHE A 35 -5.36 9.40 13.17
CA PHE A 35 -4.79 8.50 14.16
C PHE A 35 -4.18 7.28 13.46
N HIS A 36 -3.32 6.58 14.18
CA HIS A 36 -2.75 5.33 13.74
C HIS A 36 -3.20 4.22 14.70
N TYR A 37 -3.47 3.06 14.13
CA TYR A 37 -3.86 1.89 14.90
C TYR A 37 -3.09 0.66 14.42
N ALA A 38 -2.58 -0.13 15.36
CA ALA A 38 -1.95 -1.42 15.10
C ALA A 38 -2.76 -2.52 15.80
N ALA A 39 -3.21 -3.50 15.05
CA ALA A 39 -3.93 -4.64 15.59
C ALA A 39 -3.03 -5.54 16.43
N ALA A 40 -3.64 -6.42 17.22
CA ALA A 40 -2.91 -7.50 17.91
C ALA A 40 -2.18 -8.41 16.90
N PRO A 41 -1.21 -9.24 17.35
CA PRO A 41 -0.53 -10.19 16.47
C PRO A 41 -1.49 -11.12 15.72
N ALA A 42 -1.07 -11.56 14.52
CA ALA A 42 -1.77 -12.60 13.79
C ALA A 42 -1.80 -13.92 14.59
N HIS A 43 -2.85 -14.70 14.43
CA HIS A 43 -2.88 -16.07 14.94
C HIS A 43 -1.73 -16.88 14.37
N ALA A 44 -1.26 -17.87 15.13
CA ALA A 44 -0.15 -18.71 14.70
C ALA A 44 -0.39 -19.38 13.35
N ASP A 45 -1.62 -19.86 13.10
CA ASP A 45 -2.01 -20.50 11.84
C ASP A 45 -1.99 -19.51 10.67
N ASP A 46 -2.44 -18.27 10.86
CA ASP A 46 -2.36 -17.21 9.87
C ASP A 46 -0.92 -16.86 9.53
N ALA A 47 -0.07 -16.75 10.55
CA ALA A 47 1.36 -16.49 10.36
C ALA A 47 2.06 -17.62 9.58
N VAL A 48 1.68 -18.88 9.82
CA VAL A 48 2.17 -20.03 9.05
C VAL A 48 1.66 -20.00 7.62
N CYS A 49 0.39 -19.68 7.41
CA CYS A 49 -0.20 -19.53 6.08
C CYS A 49 0.53 -18.43 5.28
N LEU A 50 0.73 -17.27 5.88
CA LEU A 50 1.46 -16.16 5.25
C LEU A 50 2.91 -16.55 4.93
N ALA A 51 3.62 -17.21 5.86
CA ALA A 51 4.99 -17.68 5.63
C ALA A 51 5.08 -18.67 4.45
N GLY A 52 4.08 -19.54 4.29
CA GLY A 52 3.99 -20.46 3.15
C GLY A 52 3.80 -19.74 1.81
N ARG A 53 3.07 -18.63 1.79
CA ARG A 53 2.88 -17.82 0.58
C ARG A 53 4.13 -17.02 0.20
N LEU A 54 4.89 -16.55 1.18
CA LEU A 54 6.02 -15.64 0.97
C LEU A 54 7.34 -16.35 0.61
N ASN A 55 7.39 -17.68 0.54
CA ASN A 55 8.58 -18.46 0.16
C ASN A 55 9.91 -18.01 0.85
N GLY A 56 9.83 -17.44 2.06
CA GLY A 56 10.97 -16.98 2.84
C GLY A 56 11.63 -15.68 2.39
N ALA A 57 11.10 -14.99 1.40
CA ALA A 57 11.75 -13.82 0.82
C ALA A 57 11.23 -12.47 1.33
N ALA A 58 10.13 -12.46 2.07
CA ALA A 58 9.53 -11.26 2.65
C ALA A 58 9.50 -11.34 4.18
N ASP A 59 10.65 -11.58 4.79
CA ASP A 59 10.80 -11.65 6.24
C ASP A 59 10.26 -10.41 6.97
N ASP A 60 10.34 -9.24 6.33
CA ASP A 60 9.84 -7.99 6.88
C ASP A 60 8.30 -8.00 6.99
N LEU A 61 7.59 -8.49 5.98
CA LEU A 61 6.13 -8.59 6.02
C LEU A 61 5.69 -9.61 7.08
N LEU A 62 6.33 -10.77 7.11
CA LEU A 62 6.06 -11.77 8.13
C LEU A 62 6.38 -11.26 9.54
N ALA A 63 7.46 -10.51 9.72
CA ALA A 63 7.81 -9.89 10.99
C ALA A 63 6.74 -8.88 11.45
N LEU A 64 6.20 -8.09 10.50
CA LEU A 64 5.09 -7.17 10.79
C LEU A 64 3.89 -7.94 11.33
N TYR A 65 3.42 -8.97 10.62
CA TYR A 65 2.21 -9.71 10.97
C TYR A 65 2.34 -10.57 12.25
N ARG A 66 3.55 -10.96 12.61
CA ARG A 66 3.82 -11.57 13.91
C ARG A 66 3.63 -10.61 15.09
N ARG A 67 3.59 -9.30 14.85
CA ARG A 67 3.33 -8.27 15.86
C ARG A 67 1.97 -7.62 15.70
N HIS A 68 1.51 -7.44 14.46
CA HIS A 68 0.30 -6.68 14.14
C HIS A 68 -0.42 -7.34 12.97
N ASN A 69 -1.59 -7.92 13.21
CA ASN A 69 -2.43 -8.51 12.16
C ASN A 69 -3.27 -7.43 11.47
N GLY A 70 -2.57 -6.49 10.84
CA GLY A 70 -3.14 -5.33 10.19
C GLY A 70 -2.80 -4.02 10.89
N LEU A 71 -2.81 -2.95 10.11
CA LEU A 71 -2.60 -1.57 10.57
C LEU A 71 -3.64 -0.67 9.92
N GLN A 72 -3.98 0.42 10.59
CA GLN A 72 -4.62 1.58 9.98
C GLN A 72 -3.71 2.78 10.20
N LEU A 73 -3.19 3.35 9.13
CA LEU A 73 -2.35 4.53 9.16
C LEU A 73 -3.10 5.71 8.54
N PHE A 74 -3.00 6.87 9.17
CA PHE A 74 -3.65 8.11 8.74
C PHE A 74 -5.18 8.03 8.74
N ALA A 75 -5.77 7.23 9.62
CA ALA A 75 -7.20 7.11 9.74
C ALA A 75 -7.81 8.41 10.30
N ARG A 76 -8.84 8.92 9.66
CA ARG A 76 -9.54 10.12 10.10
C ARG A 76 -10.51 9.78 11.24
N LYS A 77 -10.71 10.72 12.14
CA LYS A 77 -11.66 10.52 13.27
C LYS A 77 -13.12 10.50 12.83
N ASP A 78 -13.45 11.30 11.83
CA ASP A 78 -14.79 11.41 11.24
C ASP A 78 -15.05 10.31 10.20
N ASP A 79 -13.99 9.74 9.63
CA ASP A 79 -14.08 8.67 8.66
C ASP A 79 -12.90 7.68 8.83
N PRO A 80 -13.01 6.71 9.76
CA PRO A 80 -11.93 5.79 10.06
C PRO A 80 -11.53 4.84 8.92
N GLN A 81 -12.39 4.69 7.91
CA GLN A 81 -12.07 3.87 6.72
C GLN A 81 -11.18 4.62 5.73
N ALA A 82 -11.19 5.95 5.81
CA ALA A 82 -10.32 6.82 5.07
C ALA A 82 -8.88 6.74 5.59
N CYS A 83 -8.14 5.70 5.21
CA CYS A 83 -6.79 5.42 5.72
C CYS A 83 -6.00 4.49 4.78
N LEU A 84 -4.69 4.41 5.00
CA LEU A 84 -3.88 3.31 4.48
C LEU A 84 -4.09 2.09 5.42
N SER A 85 -4.84 1.12 4.96
CA SER A 85 -5.25 -0.06 5.72
C SER A 85 -4.43 -1.28 5.31
N PHE A 86 -3.55 -1.78 6.18
CA PHE A 86 -2.90 -3.07 6.03
C PHE A 86 -3.89 -4.16 6.41
N LEU A 87 -4.15 -5.06 5.48
CA LEU A 87 -5.17 -6.11 5.63
C LEU A 87 -4.76 -7.15 6.69
N PRO A 88 -5.69 -7.67 7.48
CA PRO A 88 -5.46 -8.91 8.21
C PRO A 88 -5.08 -10.05 7.24
N VAL A 89 -4.27 -11.01 7.70
CA VAL A 89 -3.84 -12.14 6.84
C VAL A 89 -5.02 -12.87 6.18
N ALA A 90 -6.12 -13.03 6.92
CA ALA A 90 -7.33 -13.69 6.44
C ALA A 90 -7.97 -12.97 5.22
N ASP A 91 -7.79 -11.65 5.10
CA ASP A 91 -8.43 -10.83 4.08
C ASP A 91 -7.56 -10.62 2.83
N MET A 92 -6.27 -10.99 2.87
CA MET A 92 -5.33 -10.77 1.76
C MET A 92 -5.72 -11.52 0.48
N ALA A 93 -6.35 -12.69 0.60
CA ALA A 93 -6.79 -13.45 -0.58
C ALA A 93 -7.93 -12.71 -1.29
N ALA A 94 -8.94 -12.27 -0.53
CA ALA A 94 -10.04 -11.48 -1.07
C ALA A 94 -9.56 -10.14 -1.66
N GLY A 95 -8.55 -9.51 -1.02
CA GLY A 95 -7.92 -8.32 -1.56
C GLY A 95 -7.27 -8.57 -2.92
N LYS A 96 -6.58 -9.71 -3.09
CA LYS A 96 -5.99 -10.08 -4.38
C LYS A 96 -7.07 -10.35 -5.45
N GLU A 97 -8.16 -11.01 -5.08
CA GLU A 97 -9.29 -11.25 -6.00
C GLU A 97 -9.92 -9.93 -6.46
N ALA A 98 -10.15 -8.99 -5.55
CA ALA A 98 -10.69 -7.68 -5.89
C ALA A 98 -9.76 -6.90 -6.85
N LEU A 99 -8.44 -6.94 -6.63
CA LEU A 99 -7.49 -6.33 -7.56
C LEU A 99 -7.49 -7.02 -8.93
N ALA A 100 -7.65 -8.35 -8.97
CA ALA A 100 -7.72 -9.09 -10.23
C ALA A 100 -8.89 -8.62 -11.12
N ASP A 101 -10.04 -8.31 -10.52
CA ASP A 101 -11.19 -7.77 -11.24
C ASP A 101 -10.88 -6.42 -11.89
N TRP A 102 -10.14 -5.55 -11.20
CA TRP A 102 -9.71 -4.26 -11.74
C TRP A 102 -8.68 -4.42 -12.86
N LEU A 103 -7.67 -5.27 -12.67
CA LEU A 103 -6.65 -5.54 -13.70
C LEU A 103 -7.27 -6.12 -14.97
N GLN A 104 -8.30 -6.97 -14.86
CA GLN A 104 -9.01 -7.49 -16.02
C GLN A 104 -9.72 -6.38 -16.79
N ILE A 105 -10.30 -5.38 -16.09
CA ILE A 105 -10.92 -4.22 -16.75
C ILE A 105 -9.86 -3.40 -17.50
N ASP A 106 -8.69 -3.19 -16.90
CA ASP A 106 -7.60 -2.45 -17.54
C ASP A 106 -7.08 -3.19 -18.78
N GLU A 107 -6.88 -4.51 -18.71
CA GLU A 107 -6.48 -5.33 -19.86
C GLU A 107 -7.49 -5.29 -21.02
N ASP A 108 -8.80 -5.25 -20.70
CA ASP A 108 -9.86 -5.16 -21.69
C ASP A 108 -9.96 -3.76 -22.36
N THR A 109 -9.40 -2.73 -21.73
CA THR A 109 -9.47 -1.33 -22.19
C THR A 109 -8.19 -0.84 -22.86
N LEU A 110 -7.03 -1.43 -22.52
CA LEU A 110 -5.73 -1.08 -23.08
C LEU A 110 -5.50 -1.71 -24.45
N ASP A 111 -4.70 -1.05 -25.30
CA ASP A 111 -4.17 -1.69 -26.49
C ASP A 111 -3.21 -2.84 -26.09
N LYS A 112 -3.27 -3.96 -26.80
CA LYS A 112 -2.42 -5.12 -26.49
C LYS A 112 -0.93 -4.82 -26.57
N ASP A 113 -0.54 -3.80 -27.32
CA ASP A 113 0.84 -3.33 -27.39
C ASP A 113 1.27 -2.51 -26.16
N GLU A 114 0.30 -2.07 -25.33
CA GLU A 114 0.54 -1.32 -24.10
C GLU A 114 0.66 -2.23 -22.87
N LEU A 115 0.23 -3.48 -22.98
CA LEU A 115 0.29 -4.44 -21.88
C LEU A 115 1.73 -4.89 -21.60
N GLY A 116 2.03 -5.12 -20.32
CA GLY A 116 3.28 -5.69 -19.86
C GLY A 116 4.22 -4.74 -19.15
N LEU A 117 5.48 -5.14 -19.05
CA LEU A 117 6.51 -4.39 -18.33
C LEU A 117 6.99 -3.19 -19.14
N TYR A 118 7.03 -2.05 -18.50
CA TYR A 118 7.66 -0.83 -19.01
C TYR A 118 8.47 -0.13 -17.91
N THR A 119 9.14 0.96 -18.27
CA THR A 119 9.87 1.79 -17.31
C THR A 119 9.26 3.18 -17.31
N THR A 120 8.86 3.68 -16.14
CA THR A 120 8.31 5.04 -16.01
C THR A 120 9.36 6.10 -16.33
N ALA A 121 8.92 7.36 -16.46
CA ALA A 121 9.82 8.49 -16.67
C ALA A 121 10.87 8.63 -15.56
N GLU A 122 10.55 8.20 -14.34
CA GLU A 122 11.41 8.16 -13.16
C GLU A 122 12.36 6.95 -13.15
N GLY A 123 12.27 6.05 -14.13
CA GLY A 123 13.13 4.89 -14.25
C GLY A 123 12.74 3.70 -13.37
N VAL A 124 11.51 3.65 -12.86
CA VAL A 124 11.01 2.53 -12.05
C VAL A 124 10.27 1.49 -12.90
N PRO A 125 10.35 0.19 -12.55
CA PRO A 125 9.54 -0.84 -13.19
C PRO A 125 8.06 -0.63 -12.95
N ALA A 126 7.26 -0.76 -14.00
CA ALA A 126 5.81 -0.68 -13.94
C ALA A 126 5.19 -1.69 -14.90
N TYR A 127 3.92 -2.04 -14.68
CA TYR A 127 3.17 -2.99 -15.47
C TYR A 127 1.78 -2.42 -15.79
N TYR A 128 1.33 -2.68 -17.02
CA TYR A 128 -0.08 -2.64 -17.36
C TYR A 128 -0.62 -4.07 -17.41
N GLY A 129 -1.78 -4.30 -16.80
CA GLY A 129 -2.35 -5.62 -16.70
C GLY A 129 -1.64 -6.52 -15.68
N PHE A 130 -1.75 -7.83 -15.88
CA PHE A 130 -1.18 -8.82 -14.96
C PHE A 130 0.34 -8.95 -15.14
N PRO A 131 1.15 -8.62 -14.11
CA PRO A 131 2.59 -8.85 -14.17
C PRO A 131 2.91 -10.36 -14.19
N ASP A 132 4.07 -10.73 -14.72
CA ASP A 132 4.56 -12.11 -14.81
C ASP A 132 4.73 -12.80 -13.44
N TRP A 133 4.89 -12.01 -12.36
CA TRP A 133 4.98 -12.49 -10.97
C TRP A 133 3.62 -12.51 -10.24
N TRP A 134 2.50 -12.22 -10.91
CA TRP A 134 1.18 -12.04 -10.31
C TRP A 134 0.71 -13.23 -9.48
N GLU A 135 0.90 -14.45 -9.98
CA GLU A 135 0.43 -15.66 -9.30
C GLU A 135 0.90 -15.77 -7.86
N ASN A 136 2.12 -15.30 -7.60
CA ASN A 136 2.76 -15.33 -6.30
C ASN A 136 2.76 -13.97 -5.59
N ALA A 137 2.00 -12.99 -6.08
CA ALA A 137 1.87 -11.70 -5.41
C ALA A 137 0.94 -11.77 -4.20
N VAL A 138 1.26 -10.98 -3.17
CA VAL A 138 0.42 -10.75 -1.99
C VAL A 138 -0.05 -9.32 -2.00
N VAL A 139 -1.35 -9.09 -2.06
CA VAL A 139 -1.98 -7.79 -1.79
C VAL A 139 -2.13 -7.66 -0.29
N PHE A 140 -1.50 -6.66 0.32
CA PHE A 140 -1.41 -6.56 1.78
C PHE A 140 -1.94 -5.24 2.35
N ALA A 141 -2.22 -4.22 1.53
CA ALA A 141 -2.80 -2.97 2.00
C ALA A 141 -3.66 -2.30 0.92
N TYR A 142 -4.64 -1.54 1.37
CA TYR A 142 -5.52 -0.71 0.55
C TYR A 142 -5.56 0.73 1.04
N PHE A 143 -5.87 1.65 0.14
CA PHE A 143 -6.07 3.05 0.44
C PHE A 143 -7.57 3.36 0.49
N GLY A 144 -8.12 3.50 1.69
CA GLY A 144 -9.49 3.94 1.91
C GLY A 144 -10.55 3.21 1.09
N TYR A 145 -11.34 3.97 0.37
CA TYR A 145 -12.42 3.48 -0.51
C TYR A 145 -11.98 3.24 -1.95
N SER A 146 -10.74 3.49 -2.22
CA SER A 146 -10.16 3.37 -3.55
C SER A 146 -9.72 1.95 -3.87
N PRO A 147 -9.72 1.52 -5.13
CA PRO A 147 -9.12 0.25 -5.53
C PRO A 147 -7.59 0.25 -5.44
N GLU A 148 -6.96 1.43 -5.24
CA GLU A 148 -5.51 1.51 -5.08
C GLU A 148 -5.05 0.64 -3.91
N CYS A 149 -4.01 -0.16 -4.17
CA CYS A 149 -3.51 -1.10 -3.18
C CYS A 149 -2.00 -1.29 -3.26
N LEU A 150 -1.45 -1.80 -2.17
CA LEU A 150 -0.05 -2.20 -2.10
C LEU A 150 0.07 -3.72 -2.23
N LEU A 151 1.02 -4.13 -3.06
CA LEU A 151 1.28 -5.53 -3.31
C LEU A 151 2.77 -5.84 -3.31
N MET A 152 3.10 -7.11 -3.08
CA MET A 152 4.46 -7.59 -2.98
C MET A 152 4.59 -8.93 -3.72
N PRO A 153 5.48 -9.03 -4.71
CA PRO A 153 5.87 -10.32 -5.28
C PRO A 153 6.55 -11.20 -4.22
N ALA A 154 6.13 -12.45 -4.11
CA ALA A 154 6.69 -13.40 -3.15
C ALA A 154 7.88 -14.20 -3.70
N ASP A 155 8.19 -14.07 -4.98
CA ASP A 155 9.33 -14.73 -5.63
C ASP A 155 9.89 -13.91 -6.80
N GLY A 156 10.89 -14.47 -7.50
CA GLY A 156 11.49 -13.86 -8.67
C GLY A 156 12.37 -12.63 -8.38
N ALA A 157 12.64 -11.86 -9.43
CA ALA A 157 13.57 -10.73 -9.38
C ALA A 157 13.04 -9.55 -8.53
N TYR A 158 11.74 -9.46 -8.35
CA TYR A 158 11.07 -8.39 -7.61
C TYR A 158 10.61 -8.83 -6.23
N CYS A 159 11.05 -9.99 -5.78
CA CYS A 159 10.64 -10.55 -4.49
C CYS A 159 10.92 -9.59 -3.33
N GLY A 160 9.89 -9.34 -2.51
CA GLY A 160 9.96 -8.44 -1.35
C GLY A 160 9.92 -6.95 -1.67
N LYS A 161 9.92 -6.55 -2.94
CA LYS A 161 9.71 -5.16 -3.34
C LYS A 161 8.25 -4.78 -3.22
N ILE A 162 7.98 -3.51 -2.97
CA ILE A 162 6.63 -2.99 -2.80
C ILE A 162 6.19 -2.29 -4.07
N PHE A 163 5.04 -2.70 -4.57
CA PHE A 163 4.37 -2.08 -5.70
C PHE A 163 3.05 -1.45 -5.25
N ILE A 164 2.59 -0.45 -5.98
CA ILE A 164 1.26 0.12 -5.89
C ILE A 164 0.50 -0.17 -7.17
N PHE A 165 -0.78 -0.50 -7.06
CA PHE A 165 -1.73 -0.42 -8.14
C PHE A 165 -2.41 0.94 -8.08
N GLU A 166 -2.45 1.65 -9.22
CA GLU A 166 -3.07 2.96 -9.39
C GLU A 166 -4.15 2.85 -10.47
N HIS A 167 -5.40 3.00 -10.08
CA HIS A 167 -6.55 2.87 -10.99
C HIS A 167 -6.71 4.09 -11.91
N ASP A 168 -6.70 5.29 -11.34
CA ASP A 168 -6.99 6.54 -12.09
C ASP A 168 -5.75 7.22 -12.67
N GLY A 169 -4.57 6.79 -12.29
CA GLY A 169 -3.29 7.36 -12.76
C GLY A 169 -2.85 6.87 -14.12
N GLY A 170 -3.51 5.86 -14.68
CA GLY A 170 -3.20 5.29 -15.99
C GLY A 170 -1.90 4.50 -16.05
N ASN A 171 -1.26 4.24 -14.93
CA ASN A 171 0.07 3.61 -14.89
C ASN A 171 0.07 2.16 -14.37
N GLY A 172 -1.12 1.61 -14.06
CA GLY A 172 -1.20 0.22 -13.63
C GLY A 172 -0.43 -0.06 -12.32
N ILE A 173 0.52 -0.99 -12.34
CA ILE A 173 1.27 -1.42 -11.17
C ILE A 173 2.71 -0.92 -11.25
N SER A 174 3.16 -0.09 -10.29
CA SER A 174 4.52 0.47 -10.27
C SER A 174 5.25 0.23 -8.95
N GLN A 175 6.59 0.08 -9.01
CA GLN A 175 7.40 -0.08 -7.81
C GLN A 175 7.51 1.25 -7.05
N ILE A 176 7.26 1.22 -5.73
CA ILE A 176 7.34 2.41 -4.87
C ILE A 176 8.37 2.28 -3.73
N ALA A 177 8.76 1.07 -3.38
CA ALA A 177 9.79 0.84 -2.36
C ALA A 177 10.57 -0.46 -2.62
N ASP A 178 11.81 -0.51 -2.14
CA ASP A 178 12.66 -1.71 -2.27
C ASP A 178 12.27 -2.83 -1.31
N ASN A 179 11.53 -2.51 -0.25
CA ASN A 179 11.04 -3.44 0.77
C ASN A 179 10.13 -2.71 1.76
N LEU A 180 9.51 -3.44 2.68
CA LEU A 180 8.58 -2.88 3.65
C LEU A 180 9.25 -1.88 4.61
N SER A 181 10.52 -2.10 4.99
CA SER A 181 11.27 -1.15 5.83
C SER A 181 11.49 0.19 5.11
N ASP A 182 11.74 0.16 3.80
CA ASP A 182 11.87 1.36 2.98
C ASP A 182 10.54 2.09 2.84
N LEU A 183 9.43 1.36 2.65
CA LEU A 183 8.08 1.94 2.66
C LEU A 183 7.80 2.70 3.96
N PHE A 184 8.02 2.07 5.12
CA PHE A 184 7.80 2.74 6.41
C PHE A 184 8.77 3.91 6.64
N ARG A 185 9.99 3.82 6.13
CA ARG A 185 10.94 4.95 6.16
C ARG A 185 10.39 6.15 5.37
N GLN A 186 9.88 5.93 4.16
CA GLN A 186 9.26 6.97 3.34
C GLN A 186 8.08 7.59 4.06
N LEU A 187 7.15 6.78 4.56
CA LEU A 187 5.99 7.22 5.33
C LEU A 187 6.38 8.01 6.59
N ALA A 188 7.39 7.56 7.34
CA ALA A 188 7.83 8.25 8.55
C ALA A 188 8.60 9.55 8.28
N THR A 189 9.24 9.68 7.11
CA THR A 189 10.02 10.87 6.74
C THR A 189 9.15 11.96 6.13
N ASP A 190 8.22 11.59 5.25
CA ASP A 190 7.34 12.51 4.54
C ASP A 190 6.00 11.84 4.23
N SER A 191 5.19 11.64 5.25
CA SER A 191 3.88 11.02 5.12
C SER A 191 2.94 11.81 4.21
N ILE A 192 2.98 13.14 4.30
CA ILE A 192 2.13 14.04 3.51
C ILE A 192 2.50 13.93 2.03
N GLY A 193 3.78 14.05 1.70
CA GLY A 193 4.24 13.92 0.32
C GLY A 193 4.03 12.51 -0.23
N PHE A 194 4.18 11.46 0.59
CA PHE A 194 3.88 10.09 0.19
C PHE A 194 2.40 9.90 -0.15
N LEU A 195 1.51 10.32 0.75
CA LEU A 195 0.06 10.24 0.54
C LEU A 195 -0.36 11.06 -0.68
N HIS A 196 0.15 12.26 -0.84
CA HIS A 196 -0.13 13.11 -1.99
C HIS A 196 0.31 12.46 -3.32
N ARG A 197 1.48 11.80 -3.34
CA ARG A 197 2.02 11.18 -4.54
C ARG A 197 1.27 9.91 -4.97
N TYR A 198 0.91 9.05 -4.02
CA TYR A 198 0.47 7.70 -4.30
C TYR A 198 -1.00 7.42 -3.99
N TYR A 199 -1.62 8.27 -3.21
CA TYR A 199 -2.99 8.06 -2.81
C TYR A 199 -3.86 9.29 -2.95
N GLY A 200 -3.32 10.40 -2.75
CA GLY A 200 -4.14 11.48 -2.36
C GLY A 200 -4.43 12.49 -3.40
N MET A 201 -3.97 12.30 -4.58
CA MET A 201 -4.40 13.24 -5.63
C MET A 201 -5.93 13.35 -5.66
N HIS A 202 -6.64 12.26 -5.43
CA HIS A 202 -8.11 12.23 -5.39
C HIS A 202 -8.70 12.42 -4.00
N TRP A 203 -7.98 12.04 -2.97
CA TRP A 203 -8.51 11.87 -1.63
C TRP A 203 -8.18 12.98 -0.68
N TYR A 204 -6.97 13.50 -0.80
CA TYR A 204 -6.46 14.58 0.01
C TYR A 204 -6.24 15.85 -0.80
N ASP A 205 -6.46 15.78 -2.11
CA ASP A 205 -6.59 16.96 -2.94
C ASP A 205 -7.95 17.60 -2.66
N ALA A 206 -7.90 18.83 -2.33
CA ALA A 206 -9.03 19.63 -1.98
C ALA A 206 -10.11 19.78 -3.05
N ALA A 207 -9.71 19.72 -4.29
CA ALA A 207 -10.66 19.83 -5.38
C ALA A 207 -11.51 18.57 -5.55
N SER A 208 -11.00 17.42 -5.14
CA SER A 208 -11.64 16.12 -5.29
C SER A 208 -12.16 15.53 -4.00
N TYR A 209 -11.58 15.95 -2.87
CA TYR A 209 -12.00 15.48 -1.57
C TYR A 209 -13.07 16.39 -0.98
N HIS A 210 -14.30 16.12 -1.31
CA HIS A 210 -15.45 16.63 -0.58
C HIS A 210 -15.97 15.53 0.32
N PRO A 211 -15.79 15.63 1.64
CA PRO A 211 -16.63 14.87 2.53
C PRO A 211 -18.06 15.27 2.19
N GLY A 212 -18.84 14.34 1.64
CA GLY A 212 -20.26 14.52 1.39
C GLY A 212 -21.00 14.86 2.68
#